data_6d948e0cfcdc897c0f0635cc1c97bb55
#
_entry.id   6d948e0cfcdc897c0f0635cc1c97bb55
#
_cell.length_a   1.000
_cell.length_b   1.000
_cell.length_c   1.000
_cell.angle_alpha   90.00
_cell.angle_beta   90.00
_cell.angle_gamma   90.00
#
_symmetry.space_group_name_H-M   'P 1'
#
loop_
_entity.id
_entity.type
_entity.pdbx_description
1 polymer ?
#
loop_
_entity_poly.entity_id
_entity_poly.type
_entity_poly.pdbx_seq_one_letter_code
_entity_poly.pdbx_strand_id
1 'polypeptide(L)' 'MAKKQKEQPEQTITINDNEHKVSDLTPEQVSLVNHVHDLDRKIGSSQFNLDQLNVGRNAFMNILTESLEAEVV' A
#
# COMPACT_ATOMS: atom_id res chain seq x y z
N MET A 1 -10.05 34.42 -13.78
CA MET A 1 -11.06 33.73 -14.18
C MET A 1 -11.44 32.60 -13.35
N ALA A 2 -12.52 32.77 -12.80
CA ALA A 2 -13.02 31.79 -11.91
C ALA A 2 -13.31 30.49 -12.56
N LYS A 3 -13.50 30.51 -13.81
CA LYS A 3 -13.86 29.28 -14.44
C LYS A 3 -12.78 28.26 -14.38
N LYS A 4 -11.57 28.64 -14.04
CA LYS A 4 -10.59 27.67 -13.92
C LYS A 4 -10.88 26.69 -12.90
N GLN A 5 -11.46 27.07 -11.82
CA GLN A 5 -11.75 26.14 -10.82
C GLN A 5 -12.79 25.20 -11.23
N LYS A 6 -13.69 25.65 -12.08
CA LYS A 6 -14.72 24.77 -12.52
C LYS A 6 -14.19 23.71 -13.40
N GLU A 7 -13.04 23.94 -13.98
CA GLU A 7 -12.51 22.97 -14.87
C GLU A 7 -11.79 21.86 -14.19
N GLN A 8 -11.59 21.96 -12.89
CA GLN A 8 -10.98 20.86 -12.18
C GLN A 8 -11.92 19.68 -12.20
N PRO A 9 -11.41 18.50 -12.52
CA PRO A 9 -12.27 17.34 -12.54
C PRO A 9 -12.75 17.02 -11.15
N GLU A 10 -13.97 16.54 -11.06
CA GLU A 10 -14.49 16.13 -9.80
C GLU A 10 -13.75 14.90 -9.34
N GLN A 11 -13.47 14.83 -8.06
CA GLN A 11 -12.78 13.69 -7.52
C GLN A 11 -13.75 12.53 -7.41
N THR A 12 -13.32 11.38 -7.84
CA THR A 12 -14.10 10.17 -7.75
C THR A 12 -13.26 9.08 -7.13
N ILE A 13 -13.93 8.09 -6.58
CA ILE A 13 -13.27 6.91 -6.05
C ILE A 13 -14.01 5.70 -6.59
N THR A 14 -13.27 4.60 -6.72
CA THR A 14 -13.84 3.36 -7.22
C THR A 14 -13.86 2.35 -6.08
N ILE A 15 -15.04 1.85 -5.78
CA ILE A 15 -15.22 0.86 -4.72
C ILE A 15 -15.99 -0.30 -5.31
N ASN A 16 -15.38 -1.47 -5.30
CA ASN A 16 -15.99 -2.69 -5.84
C ASN A 16 -16.44 -2.49 -7.28
N ASP A 17 -15.56 -1.84 -8.06
CA ASP A 17 -15.82 -1.60 -9.49
C ASP A 17 -16.90 -0.58 -9.76
N ASN A 18 -17.37 0.12 -8.73
CA ASN A 18 -18.35 1.19 -8.92
C ASN A 18 -17.69 2.52 -8.62
N GLU A 19 -17.88 3.48 -9.50
CA GLU A 19 -17.29 4.78 -9.33
C GLU A 19 -18.27 5.71 -8.63
N HIS A 20 -17.76 6.42 -7.63
CA HIS A 20 -18.59 7.34 -6.86
C HIS A 20 -17.90 8.69 -6.81
N LYS A 21 -18.70 9.75 -6.90
CA LYS A 21 -18.14 11.08 -6.74
C LYS A 21 -17.97 11.35 -5.26
N VAL A 22 -16.85 11.93 -4.92
CA VAL A 22 -16.57 12.21 -3.52
C VAL A 22 -17.62 13.16 -2.95
N SER A 23 -18.10 14.08 -3.77
CA SER A 23 -19.12 15.04 -3.32
C SER A 23 -20.44 14.39 -3.00
N ASP A 24 -20.67 13.18 -3.48
CA ASP A 24 -21.92 12.48 -3.19
C ASP A 24 -21.84 11.65 -1.91
N LEU A 25 -20.70 11.60 -1.28
CA LEU A 25 -20.53 10.78 -0.09
C LEU A 25 -20.96 11.54 1.14
N THR A 26 -21.53 10.81 2.09
CA THR A 26 -21.85 11.42 3.38
C THR A 26 -20.56 11.62 4.16
N PRO A 27 -20.57 12.48 5.19
CA PRO A 27 -19.37 12.65 5.99
C PRO A 27 -18.86 11.36 6.62
N GLU A 28 -19.78 10.46 6.99
CA GLU A 28 -19.37 9.19 7.53
C GLU A 28 -18.68 8.34 6.47
N GLN A 29 -19.19 8.37 5.26
CA GLN A 29 -18.57 7.62 4.17
C GLN A 29 -17.19 8.17 3.85
N VAL A 30 -17.03 9.49 3.88
CA VAL A 30 -15.73 10.08 3.64
C VAL A 30 -14.74 9.63 4.69
N SER A 31 -15.17 9.58 5.95
CA SER A 31 -14.31 9.12 7.03
C SER A 31 -13.87 7.68 6.79
N LEU A 32 -14.80 6.84 6.36
CA LEU A 32 -14.47 5.44 6.10
C LEU A 32 -13.48 5.30 4.95
N VAL A 33 -13.66 6.10 3.90
CA VAL A 33 -12.73 6.08 2.78
C VAL A 33 -11.34 6.46 3.24
N ASN A 34 -11.25 7.46 4.11
CA ASN A 34 -9.95 7.89 4.61
C ASN A 34 -9.30 6.80 5.45
N HIS A 35 -10.08 6.07 6.23
CA HIS A 35 -9.54 4.95 6.99
C HIS A 35 -9.03 3.85 6.07
N VAL A 36 -9.78 3.54 5.02
CA VAL A 36 -9.35 2.51 4.08
C VAL A 36 -8.05 2.91 3.40
N HIS A 37 -7.96 4.17 2.96
CA HIS A 37 -6.74 4.62 2.30
C HIS A 37 -5.54 4.58 3.24
N ASP A 38 -5.75 4.95 4.50
CA ASP A 38 -4.68 4.92 5.48
C ASP A 38 -4.20 3.49 5.71
N LEU A 39 -5.14 2.57 5.84
CA LEU A 39 -4.80 1.18 6.06
C LEU A 39 -4.12 0.56 4.84
N ASP A 40 -4.58 0.92 3.64
CA ASP A 40 -3.94 0.42 2.43
C ASP A 40 -2.49 0.86 2.36
N ARG A 41 -2.23 2.12 2.74
CA ARG A 41 -0.87 2.62 2.73
C ARG A 41 -0.02 1.88 3.75
N LYS A 42 -0.57 1.60 4.94
CA LYS A 42 0.16 0.89 5.97
C LYS A 42 0.42 -0.55 5.56
N ILE A 43 -0.55 -1.17 4.91
CA ILE A 43 -0.37 -2.53 4.41
C ILE A 43 0.75 -2.57 3.40
N GLY A 44 0.76 -1.62 2.45
CA GLY A 44 1.82 -1.58 1.46
C GLY A 44 3.18 -1.40 2.08
N SER A 45 3.28 -0.52 3.08
CA SER A 45 4.52 -0.29 3.78
C SER A 45 4.96 -1.54 4.54
N SER A 46 4.01 -2.24 5.16
CA SER A 46 4.31 -3.46 5.90
C SER A 46 4.78 -4.56 4.97
N GLN A 47 4.18 -4.66 3.80
CA GLN A 47 4.60 -5.66 2.83
C GLN A 47 6.02 -5.39 2.34
N PHE A 48 6.36 -4.12 2.13
CA PHE A 48 7.70 -3.77 1.73
C PHE A 48 8.69 -4.15 2.82
N ASN A 49 8.35 -3.87 4.08
CA ASN A 49 9.20 -4.23 5.21
C ASN A 49 9.35 -5.74 5.30
N LEU A 50 8.26 -6.48 5.10
CA LEU A 50 8.31 -7.92 5.16
C LEU A 50 9.23 -8.48 4.07
N ASP A 51 9.15 -7.92 2.88
CA ASP A 51 10.03 -8.36 1.80
C ASP A 51 11.49 -8.15 2.15
N GLN A 52 11.81 -7.00 2.76
CA GLN A 52 13.17 -6.73 3.15
C GLN A 52 13.64 -7.71 4.23
N LEU A 53 12.77 -8.02 5.17
CA LEU A 53 13.11 -8.95 6.21
C LEU A 53 13.37 -10.34 5.62
N ASN A 54 12.55 -10.73 4.64
CA ASN A 54 12.73 -12.03 4.00
C ASN A 54 14.04 -12.08 3.21
N VAL A 55 14.38 -11.00 2.53
CA VAL A 55 15.65 -10.95 1.81
C VAL A 55 16.81 -11.11 2.78
N GLY A 56 16.74 -10.40 3.91
CA GLY A 56 17.79 -10.51 4.91
C GLY A 56 17.89 -11.92 5.48
N ARG A 57 16.73 -12.50 5.79
CA ARG A 57 16.72 -13.85 6.32
C ARG A 57 17.31 -14.84 5.32
N ASN A 58 16.95 -14.71 4.07
CA ASN A 58 17.44 -15.62 3.04
C ASN A 58 18.95 -15.46 2.84
N ALA A 59 19.44 -14.23 2.91
CA ALA A 59 20.87 -13.99 2.78
C ALA A 59 21.64 -14.67 3.91
N PHE A 60 21.15 -14.52 5.14
CA PHE A 60 21.80 -15.16 6.26
C PHE A 60 21.71 -16.68 6.17
N MET A 61 20.57 -17.19 5.70
CA MET A 61 20.41 -18.62 5.55
C MET A 61 21.42 -19.17 4.53
N ASN A 62 21.63 -18.43 3.45
CA ASN A 62 22.60 -18.84 2.44
C ASN A 62 24.03 -18.87 3.01
N ILE A 63 24.37 -17.86 3.79
CA ILE A 63 25.69 -17.81 4.41
C ILE A 63 25.87 -18.99 5.37
N LEU A 64 24.85 -19.27 6.16
CA LEU A 64 24.87 -20.37 7.08
C LEU A 64 25.06 -21.70 6.35
N THR A 65 24.30 -21.89 5.29
CA THR A 65 24.38 -23.12 4.51
C THR A 65 25.77 -23.32 3.94
N GLU A 66 26.35 -22.26 3.39
CA GLU A 66 27.70 -22.36 2.86
C GLU A 66 28.70 -22.69 3.93
N SER A 67 28.55 -22.09 5.11
CA SER A 67 29.46 -22.33 6.22
C SER A 67 29.37 -23.79 6.66
N LEU A 68 28.15 -24.33 6.73
CA LEU A 68 27.98 -25.71 7.16
C LEU A 68 28.55 -26.67 6.14
N GLU A 69 28.38 -26.38 4.87
CA GLU A 69 28.90 -27.24 3.84
C GLU A 69 30.42 -27.22 3.81
N ALA A 70 31.00 -26.07 4.09
CA ALA A 70 32.45 -25.99 4.13
C ALA A 70 33.02 -26.82 5.28
N GLU A 71 32.29 -26.92 6.39
CA GLU A 71 32.77 -27.69 7.50
C GLU A 71 32.67 -29.17 7.28
N VAL A 72 31.79 -29.58 6.42
CA VAL A 72 31.62 -30.99 6.14
C VAL A 72 32.81 -31.56 5.37
N VAL A 73 33.46 -30.74 4.60
CA VAL A 73 34.63 -31.17 3.86
C VAL A 73 35.83 -31.46 4.78
#